data_9aa744ad14f7db77bd1eaf51509147af
#
_entry.id   9aa744ad14f7db77bd1eaf51509147af
#
_cell.length_a   1.000
_cell.length_b   1.000
_cell.length_c   1.000
_cell.angle_alpha   90.00
_cell.angle_beta   90.00
_cell.angle_gamma   90.00
#
_symmetry.space_group_name_H-M   'P 1'
#
loop_
_entity.id
_entity.type
_entity.pdbx_description
1 polymer ?
#
loop_
_entity_poly.entity_id
_entity_poly.type
_entity_poly.pdbx_seq_one_letter_code
_entity_poly.pdbx_strand_id
1 'polypeptide(L)'
;VQLDVADLEALVSAVHEAETKSGGALDLLIANAGIGSPTDARDADWREINRIFHVNVNAAAATIAAGLPAMVAKNAGTVAVVSSLAAWRGLPSNSAYCGSKAAMQMFMESIRVDLKKTNVRALTIYPGFVKTELTARNKYPMPFLMELDDAVKAMVRGIEKGKRSIAFPLPLALIMGWVAGLPAFLWEILGSEIAPPRPKKPDGK
;
A
#
# COMPACT_ATOMS: atom_id res chain seq x y z
N VAL A 1 7.07 1.09 -20.63
CA VAL A 1 5.67 1.26 -21.05
C VAL A 1 5.03 2.30 -20.14
N GLN A 2 4.35 3.30 -20.72
CA GLN A 2 3.51 4.25 -19.98
C GLN A 2 2.07 3.76 -20.11
N LEU A 3 1.38 3.55 -18.98
CA LEU A 3 -0.03 3.11 -18.94
C LEU A 3 -0.73 3.67 -17.70
N ASP A 4 -2.06 3.74 -17.73
CA ASP A 4 -2.88 3.99 -16.56
C ASP A 4 -3.14 2.65 -15.86
N VAL A 5 -2.72 2.52 -14.60
CA VAL A 5 -2.93 1.28 -13.82
C VAL A 5 -4.40 0.98 -13.54
N ALA A 6 -5.30 1.95 -13.75
CA ALA A 6 -6.74 1.73 -13.68
C ALA A 6 -7.30 0.90 -14.84
N ASP A 7 -6.58 0.81 -15.98
CA ASP A 7 -6.85 -0.14 -17.04
C ASP A 7 -6.19 -1.48 -16.69
N LEU A 8 -6.96 -2.36 -16.05
CA LEU A 8 -6.45 -3.64 -15.55
C LEU A 8 -6.00 -4.59 -16.66
N GLU A 9 -6.64 -4.56 -17.83
CA GLU A 9 -6.28 -5.42 -18.96
C GLU A 9 -4.96 -4.96 -19.57
N ALA A 10 -4.79 -3.66 -19.78
CA ALA A 10 -3.52 -3.10 -20.24
C ALA A 10 -2.39 -3.36 -19.22
N LEU A 11 -2.70 -3.26 -17.93
CA LEU A 11 -1.75 -3.55 -16.85
C LEU A 11 -1.27 -5.00 -16.85
N VAL A 12 -2.20 -5.96 -16.94
CA VAL A 12 -1.89 -7.39 -17.01
C VAL A 12 -1.08 -7.70 -18.28
N SER A 13 -1.48 -7.14 -19.41
CA SER A 13 -0.75 -7.29 -20.69
C SER A 13 0.68 -6.76 -20.59
N ALA A 14 0.88 -5.63 -19.93
CA ALA A 14 2.21 -5.04 -19.71
C ALA A 14 3.12 -5.92 -18.83
N VAL A 15 2.57 -6.61 -17.82
CA VAL A 15 3.33 -7.57 -17.01
C VAL A 15 3.77 -8.76 -17.87
N HIS A 16 2.87 -9.36 -18.66
CA HIS A 16 3.22 -10.48 -19.55
C HIS A 16 4.19 -10.07 -20.67
N GLU A 17 4.10 -8.83 -21.16
CA GLU A 17 5.08 -8.30 -22.11
C GLU A 17 6.47 -8.17 -21.45
N ALA A 18 6.53 -7.73 -20.20
CA ALA A 18 7.78 -7.66 -19.45
C ALA A 18 8.38 -9.06 -19.22
N GLU A 19 7.58 -10.06 -18.90
CA GLU A 19 8.02 -11.46 -18.79
C GLU A 19 8.58 -11.97 -20.10
N THR A 20 7.89 -11.72 -21.21
CA THR A 20 8.34 -12.11 -22.55
C THR A 20 9.69 -11.47 -22.88
N LYS A 21 9.84 -10.17 -22.63
CA LYS A 21 11.07 -9.42 -22.90
C LYS A 21 12.25 -9.85 -22.01
N SER A 22 11.97 -10.32 -20.78
CA SER A 22 13.00 -10.83 -19.86
C SER A 22 13.37 -12.29 -20.12
N GLY A 23 12.71 -12.95 -21.06
CA GLY A 23 12.93 -14.36 -21.36
C GLY A 23 12.27 -15.33 -20.40
N GLY A 24 11.28 -14.88 -19.63
CA GLY A 24 10.51 -15.69 -18.71
C GLY A 24 10.08 -14.95 -17.45
N ALA A 25 9.81 -15.68 -16.38
CA ALA A 25 9.34 -15.13 -15.13
C ALA A 25 10.29 -14.03 -14.56
N LEU A 26 9.72 -12.92 -14.14
CA LEU A 26 10.45 -11.84 -13.50
C LEU A 26 11.07 -12.30 -12.17
N ASP A 27 12.24 -11.76 -11.81
CA ASP A 27 12.85 -12.03 -10.50
C ASP A 27 12.23 -11.20 -9.39
N LEU A 28 11.74 -10.00 -9.73
CA LEU A 28 11.08 -9.08 -8.81
C LEU A 28 9.94 -8.34 -9.51
N LEU A 29 8.76 -8.38 -8.92
CA LEU A 29 7.58 -7.62 -9.35
C LEU A 29 7.06 -6.80 -8.18
N ILE A 30 6.97 -5.48 -8.34
CA ILE A 30 6.53 -4.55 -7.30
C ILE A 30 5.26 -3.84 -7.73
N ALA A 31 4.14 -4.10 -7.06
CA ALA A 31 2.94 -3.29 -7.18
C ALA A 31 3.09 -2.05 -6.26
N ASN A 32 3.51 -0.92 -6.87
CA ASN A 32 3.82 0.31 -6.15
C ASN A 32 2.77 1.41 -6.33
N ALA A 33 2.05 1.43 -7.45
CA ALA A 33 1.07 2.47 -7.73
C ALA A 33 0.05 2.60 -6.60
N GLY A 34 -0.26 3.83 -6.23
CA GLY A 34 -1.22 4.10 -5.16
C GLY A 34 -1.59 5.56 -5.09
N ILE A 35 -2.83 5.81 -4.70
CA ILE A 35 -3.39 7.13 -4.51
C ILE A 35 -4.00 7.26 -3.13
N GLY A 36 -4.13 8.48 -2.65
CA GLY A 36 -4.79 8.81 -1.39
C GLY A 36 -5.49 10.16 -1.49
N SER A 37 -6.60 10.25 -0.82
CA SER A 37 -7.40 11.45 -0.68
C SER A 37 -8.16 11.38 0.63
N PRO A 38 -8.44 12.49 1.29
CA PRO A 38 -9.27 12.49 2.47
C PRO A 38 -10.65 11.90 2.18
N THR A 39 -11.08 10.95 3.01
CA THR A 39 -12.39 10.32 2.94
C THR A 39 -13.04 10.38 4.32
N ASP A 40 -13.62 11.53 4.62
CA ASP A 40 -14.30 11.77 5.88
C ASP A 40 -15.70 11.17 5.84
N ALA A 41 -16.06 10.38 6.85
CA ALA A 41 -17.37 9.74 6.93
C ALA A 41 -18.54 10.75 6.96
N ARG A 42 -18.25 12.00 7.39
CA ARG A 42 -19.25 13.09 7.47
C ARG A 42 -19.56 13.73 6.10
N ASP A 43 -18.72 13.44 5.08
CA ASP A 43 -18.84 13.97 3.71
C ASP A 43 -18.28 12.96 2.71
N ALA A 44 -18.68 11.68 2.84
CA ALA A 44 -18.13 10.59 2.06
C ALA A 44 -18.66 10.61 0.61
N ASP A 45 -17.74 10.61 -0.35
CA ASP A 45 -18.04 10.37 -1.76
C ASP A 45 -17.67 8.94 -2.14
N TRP A 46 -18.66 8.13 -2.49
CA TRP A 46 -18.46 6.74 -2.90
C TRP A 46 -17.59 6.62 -4.17
N ARG A 47 -17.61 7.61 -5.06
CA ARG A 47 -16.82 7.63 -6.30
C ARG A 47 -15.34 7.74 -5.98
N GLU A 48 -14.98 8.61 -5.03
CA GLU A 48 -13.61 8.76 -4.56
C GLU A 48 -13.13 7.52 -3.79
N ILE A 49 -13.99 6.94 -2.95
CA ILE A 49 -13.71 5.67 -2.28
C ILE A 49 -13.42 4.57 -3.32
N ASN A 50 -14.31 4.41 -4.31
CA ASN A 50 -14.15 3.42 -5.37
C ASN A 50 -12.86 3.63 -6.17
N ARG A 51 -12.52 4.88 -6.51
CA ARG A 51 -11.28 5.22 -7.22
C ARG A 51 -10.04 4.80 -6.44
N ILE A 52 -10.01 5.05 -5.12
CA ILE A 52 -8.91 4.64 -4.25
C ILE A 52 -8.79 3.11 -4.20
N PHE A 53 -9.90 2.39 -4.02
CA PHE A 53 -9.88 0.93 -4.01
C PHE A 53 -9.48 0.35 -5.36
N HIS A 54 -9.94 0.93 -6.45
CA HIS A 54 -9.61 0.46 -7.79
C HIS A 54 -8.10 0.52 -8.06
N VAL A 55 -7.46 1.63 -7.74
CA VAL A 55 -6.01 1.77 -7.91
C VAL A 55 -5.22 0.99 -6.86
N ASN A 56 -5.55 1.15 -5.57
CA ASN A 56 -4.72 0.61 -4.50
C ASN A 56 -4.90 -0.90 -4.28
N VAL A 57 -6.07 -1.44 -4.65
CA VAL A 57 -6.40 -2.86 -4.44
C VAL A 57 -6.49 -3.60 -5.76
N ASN A 58 -7.41 -3.23 -6.66
CA ASN A 58 -7.65 -4.02 -7.86
C ASN A 58 -6.43 -4.02 -8.78
N ALA A 59 -5.82 -2.87 -9.04
CA ALA A 59 -4.63 -2.79 -9.87
C ALA A 59 -3.42 -3.50 -9.22
N ALA A 60 -3.23 -3.33 -7.92
CA ALA A 60 -2.15 -4.02 -7.22
C ALA A 60 -2.35 -5.55 -7.22
N ALA A 61 -3.57 -6.02 -6.97
CA ALA A 61 -3.90 -7.45 -7.03
C ALA A 61 -3.74 -8.01 -8.46
N ALA A 62 -4.20 -7.29 -9.49
CA ALA A 62 -4.02 -7.67 -10.89
C ALA A 62 -2.53 -7.78 -11.26
N THR A 63 -1.71 -6.81 -10.84
CA THR A 63 -0.25 -6.84 -11.04
C THR A 63 0.35 -8.12 -10.44
N ILE A 64 0.04 -8.43 -9.19
CA ILE A 64 0.57 -9.63 -8.51
C ILE A 64 0.06 -10.91 -9.18
N ALA A 65 -1.24 -10.97 -9.48
CA ALA A 65 -1.85 -12.15 -10.10
C ALA A 65 -1.30 -12.45 -11.51
N ALA A 66 -0.93 -11.42 -12.27
CA ALA A 66 -0.37 -11.59 -13.60
C ALA A 66 1.02 -12.25 -13.59
N GLY A 67 1.92 -11.83 -12.67
CA GLY A 67 3.30 -12.35 -12.68
C GLY A 67 3.52 -13.56 -11.77
N LEU A 68 2.62 -13.82 -10.81
CA LEU A 68 2.81 -14.89 -9.83
C LEU A 68 2.84 -16.30 -10.46
N PRO A 69 2.00 -16.68 -11.44
CA PRO A 69 2.01 -18.02 -12.02
C PRO A 69 3.35 -18.40 -12.64
N ALA A 70 3.99 -17.51 -13.39
CA ALA A 70 5.30 -17.75 -13.99
C ALA A 70 6.40 -17.94 -12.93
N MET A 71 6.38 -17.12 -11.85
CA MET A 71 7.30 -17.26 -10.72
C MET A 71 7.11 -18.61 -10.01
N VAL A 72 5.86 -19.05 -9.80
CA VAL A 72 5.56 -20.34 -9.18
C VAL A 72 6.05 -21.49 -10.06
N ALA A 73 5.84 -21.44 -11.37
CA ALA A 73 6.33 -22.43 -12.33
C ALA A 73 7.87 -22.51 -12.34
N LYS A 74 8.55 -21.35 -12.26
CA LYS A 74 10.02 -21.26 -12.14
C LYS A 74 10.51 -21.66 -10.73
N ASN A 75 9.61 -21.72 -9.75
CA ASN A 75 9.90 -21.89 -8.32
C ASN A 75 10.92 -20.88 -7.80
N ALA A 76 10.88 -19.64 -8.28
CA ALA A 76 11.76 -18.55 -7.89
C ALA A 76 11.12 -17.20 -8.18
N GLY A 77 11.46 -16.18 -7.42
CA GLY A 77 11.01 -14.81 -7.62
C GLY A 77 10.50 -14.15 -6.35
N THR A 78 10.21 -12.87 -6.45
CA THR A 78 9.65 -12.07 -5.36
C THR A 78 8.53 -11.18 -5.88
N VAL A 79 7.35 -11.28 -5.32
CA VAL A 79 6.28 -10.30 -5.50
C VAL A 79 6.24 -9.39 -4.28
N ALA A 80 6.09 -8.09 -4.51
CA ALA A 80 6.03 -7.09 -3.44
C ALA A 80 4.86 -6.12 -3.67
N VAL A 81 4.24 -5.68 -2.58
CA VAL A 81 3.24 -4.60 -2.62
C VAL A 81 3.67 -3.47 -1.69
N VAL A 82 3.49 -2.23 -2.16
CA VAL A 82 3.65 -1.04 -1.32
C VAL A 82 2.31 -0.71 -0.65
N SER A 83 2.18 -1.14 0.60
CA SER A 83 1.08 -0.79 1.49
C SER A 83 1.36 0.53 2.23
N SER A 84 1.12 0.62 3.51
CA SER A 84 1.42 1.76 4.39
C SER A 84 1.34 1.32 5.86
N LEU A 85 1.98 2.04 6.77
CA LEU A 85 1.70 1.93 8.20
C LEU A 85 0.22 2.25 8.54
N ALA A 86 -0.47 3.01 7.69
CA ALA A 86 -1.92 3.26 7.78
C ALA A 86 -2.79 2.00 7.57
N ALA A 87 -2.20 0.89 7.12
CA ALA A 87 -2.88 -0.40 7.04
C ALA A 87 -3.14 -1.03 8.43
N TRP A 88 -2.39 -0.63 9.44
CA TRP A 88 -2.41 -1.26 10.76
C TRP A 88 -3.54 -0.74 11.66
N ARG A 89 -4.01 0.47 11.38
CA ARG A 89 -5.14 1.07 12.10
C ARG A 89 -5.86 2.11 11.24
N GLY A 90 -7.20 2.14 11.31
CA GLY A 90 -7.99 3.17 10.66
C GLY A 90 -7.67 4.55 11.24
N LEU A 91 -7.27 5.49 10.38
CA LEU A 91 -6.95 6.86 10.76
C LEU A 91 -8.12 7.79 10.44
N PRO A 92 -8.37 8.84 11.25
CA PRO A 92 -9.43 9.79 10.98
C PRO A 92 -9.35 10.38 9.57
N SER A 93 -10.49 10.55 8.93
CA SER A 93 -10.64 11.12 7.58
C SER A 93 -9.85 10.42 6.47
N ASN A 94 -9.43 9.16 6.68
CA ASN A 94 -8.65 8.37 5.72
C ASN A 94 -9.22 6.95 5.52
N SER A 95 -10.54 6.78 5.67
CA SER A 95 -11.18 5.46 5.68
C SER A 95 -10.87 4.62 4.43
N ALA A 96 -11.01 5.20 3.22
CA ALA A 96 -10.74 4.47 1.98
C ALA A 96 -9.24 4.12 1.83
N TYR A 97 -8.35 5.05 2.15
CA TYR A 97 -6.91 4.79 2.07
C TYR A 97 -6.49 3.68 3.05
N CYS A 98 -6.83 3.82 4.33
CA CYS A 98 -6.53 2.81 5.35
C CYS A 98 -7.12 1.45 4.98
N GLY A 99 -8.40 1.42 4.59
CA GLY A 99 -9.10 0.19 4.16
C GLY A 99 -8.43 -0.46 2.97
N SER A 100 -8.04 0.32 1.94
CA SER A 100 -7.35 -0.21 0.76
C SER A 100 -5.97 -0.78 1.09
N LYS A 101 -5.20 -0.13 1.97
CA LYS A 101 -3.87 -0.61 2.38
C LYS A 101 -3.95 -1.83 3.30
N ALA A 102 -4.97 -1.90 4.16
CA ALA A 102 -5.27 -3.09 4.96
C ALA A 102 -5.72 -4.29 4.11
N ALA A 103 -6.53 -4.06 3.07
CA ALA A 103 -6.92 -5.09 2.11
C ALA A 103 -5.68 -5.74 1.46
N MET A 104 -4.72 -4.94 1.01
CA MET A 104 -3.48 -5.45 0.41
C MET A 104 -2.58 -6.15 1.41
N GLN A 105 -2.56 -5.74 2.67
CA GLN A 105 -1.87 -6.47 3.73
C GLN A 105 -2.42 -7.89 3.85
N MET A 106 -3.73 -8.03 3.99
CA MET A 106 -4.40 -9.33 4.15
C MET A 106 -4.25 -10.21 2.90
N PHE A 107 -4.38 -9.61 1.71
CA PHE A 107 -4.16 -10.28 0.42
C PHE A 107 -2.77 -10.90 0.34
N MET A 108 -1.72 -10.13 0.65
CA MET A 108 -0.34 -10.61 0.61
C MET A 108 -0.05 -11.63 1.73
N GLU A 109 -0.74 -11.54 2.85
CA GLU A 109 -0.62 -12.51 3.94
C GLU A 109 -1.15 -13.88 3.53
N SER A 110 -2.30 -13.92 2.86
CA SER A 110 -2.87 -15.15 2.30
C SER A 110 -1.94 -15.77 1.24
N ILE A 111 -1.44 -14.96 0.29
CA ILE A 111 -0.46 -15.43 -0.71
C ILE A 111 0.79 -16.03 -0.04
N ARG A 112 1.29 -15.44 1.06
CA ARG A 112 2.43 -16.03 1.79
C ARG A 112 2.14 -17.41 2.35
N VAL A 113 0.91 -17.67 2.76
CA VAL A 113 0.49 -19.02 3.23
C VAL A 113 0.53 -20.00 2.06
N ASP A 114 -0.05 -19.64 0.93
CA ASP A 114 -0.10 -20.49 -0.27
C ASP A 114 1.29 -20.81 -0.82
N LEU A 115 2.21 -19.85 -0.77
CA LEU A 115 3.58 -19.98 -1.27
C LEU A 115 4.53 -20.69 -0.28
N LYS A 116 4.06 -21.12 0.89
CA LYS A 116 4.93 -21.65 1.98
C LYS A 116 5.84 -22.80 1.57
N LYS A 117 5.44 -23.60 0.57
CA LYS A 117 6.21 -24.75 0.08
C LYS A 117 6.94 -24.46 -1.24
N THR A 118 7.09 -23.22 -1.61
CA THR A 118 7.82 -22.76 -2.80
C THR A 118 9.01 -21.88 -2.43
N ASN A 119 9.87 -21.59 -3.39
CA ASN A 119 10.93 -20.60 -3.26
C ASN A 119 10.50 -19.19 -3.69
N VAL A 120 9.21 -18.99 -4.01
CA VAL A 120 8.67 -17.67 -4.33
C VAL A 120 8.38 -16.90 -3.04
N ARG A 121 8.77 -15.63 -3.00
CA ARG A 121 8.59 -14.77 -1.84
C ARG A 121 7.49 -13.73 -2.08
N ALA A 122 6.65 -13.51 -1.09
CA ALA A 122 5.67 -12.44 -1.09
C ALA A 122 5.97 -11.45 0.05
N LEU A 123 6.18 -10.17 -0.31
CA LEU A 123 6.67 -9.12 0.57
C LEU A 123 5.64 -7.98 0.64
N THR A 124 5.38 -7.48 1.86
CA THR A 124 4.58 -6.27 2.07
C THR A 124 5.47 -5.16 2.62
N ILE A 125 5.43 -3.98 2.00
CA ILE A 125 6.19 -2.79 2.39
C ILE A 125 5.22 -1.82 3.06
N TYR A 126 5.57 -1.32 4.23
CA TYR A 126 4.77 -0.40 5.05
C TYR A 126 5.54 0.91 5.27
N PRO A 127 5.54 1.82 4.28
CA PRO A 127 6.07 3.16 4.50
C PRO A 127 5.23 3.94 5.50
N GLY A 128 5.89 4.78 6.29
CA GLY A 128 5.27 5.91 6.95
C GLY A 128 5.18 7.12 6.03
N PHE A 129 5.46 8.31 6.56
CA PHE A 129 5.51 9.52 5.75
C PHE A 129 6.82 9.61 4.98
N VAL A 130 6.73 9.71 3.66
CA VAL A 130 7.87 9.89 2.74
C VAL A 130 7.58 11.12 1.88
N LYS A 131 8.55 11.98 1.66
CA LYS A 131 8.44 13.16 0.79
C LYS A 131 8.19 12.72 -0.65
N THR A 132 6.96 12.83 -1.10
CA THR A 132 6.49 12.50 -2.44
C THR A 132 5.36 13.46 -2.84
N GLU A 133 4.95 13.45 -4.08
CA GLU A 133 3.79 14.23 -4.54
C GLU A 133 2.51 13.88 -3.75
N LEU A 134 2.35 12.63 -3.32
CA LEU A 134 1.23 12.19 -2.52
C LEU A 134 1.18 12.91 -1.15
N THR A 135 2.33 13.02 -0.48
CA THR A 135 2.44 13.65 0.83
C THR A 135 2.54 15.19 0.77
N ALA A 136 2.96 15.75 -0.35
CA ALA A 136 3.04 17.21 -0.55
C ALA A 136 1.67 17.92 -0.39
N ARG A 137 0.58 17.19 -0.59
CA ARG A 137 -0.80 17.70 -0.45
C ARG A 137 -1.34 17.61 0.97
N ASN A 138 -0.63 16.97 1.89
CA ASN A 138 -1.07 16.78 3.27
C ASN A 138 -0.97 18.09 4.06
N LYS A 139 -2.04 18.44 4.78
CA LYS A 139 -2.14 19.63 5.63
C LYS A 139 -2.08 19.30 7.12
N TYR A 140 -1.66 18.10 7.47
CA TYR A 140 -1.56 17.62 8.86
C TYR A 140 -0.10 17.27 9.21
N PRO A 141 0.24 17.22 10.50
CA PRO A 141 1.59 16.86 10.92
C PRO A 141 2.01 15.49 10.42
N MET A 142 3.22 15.39 9.90
CA MET A 142 3.83 14.15 9.40
C MET A 142 5.07 13.82 10.24
N PRO A 143 4.89 13.24 11.44
CA PRO A 143 6.03 12.90 12.28
C PRO A 143 6.94 11.88 11.60
N PHE A 144 8.25 12.06 11.81
CA PHE A 144 9.27 11.18 11.22
C PHE A 144 9.24 11.13 9.68
N LEU A 145 8.90 12.26 9.03
CA LEU A 145 8.92 12.38 7.57
C LEU A 145 10.32 12.02 7.04
N MET A 146 10.38 11.06 6.13
CA MET A 146 11.62 10.59 5.51
C MET A 146 11.86 11.24 4.14
N GLU A 147 13.12 11.43 3.79
CA GLU A 147 13.50 11.73 2.42
C GLU A 147 13.26 10.51 1.52
N LEU A 148 12.98 10.75 0.23
CA LEU A 148 12.67 9.70 -0.73
C LEU A 148 13.80 8.67 -0.85
N ASP A 149 15.04 9.15 -0.95
CA ASP A 149 16.22 8.29 -1.10
C ASP A 149 16.43 7.36 0.10
N ASP A 150 16.15 7.84 1.31
CA ASP A 150 16.31 7.01 2.52
C ASP A 150 15.20 5.95 2.60
N ALA A 151 13.99 6.30 2.18
CA ALA A 151 12.89 5.33 2.05
C ALA A 151 13.22 4.25 1.01
N VAL A 152 13.71 4.63 -0.16
CA VAL A 152 14.14 3.70 -1.21
C VAL A 152 15.26 2.77 -0.71
N LYS A 153 16.29 3.31 -0.04
CA LYS A 153 17.35 2.49 0.57
C LYS A 153 16.80 1.48 1.58
N ALA A 154 15.80 1.87 2.39
CA ALA A 154 15.17 0.97 3.34
C ALA A 154 14.41 -0.17 2.64
N MET A 155 13.69 0.13 1.55
CA MET A 155 13.01 -0.87 0.73
C MET A 155 13.99 -1.85 0.09
N VAL A 156 15.00 -1.35 -0.62
CA VAL A 156 16.02 -2.17 -1.30
C VAL A 156 16.71 -3.12 -0.32
N ARG A 157 17.22 -2.60 0.80
CA ARG A 157 17.85 -3.42 1.84
C ARG A 157 16.93 -4.50 2.39
N GLY A 158 15.64 -4.21 2.51
CA GLY A 158 14.67 -5.18 3.00
C GLY A 158 14.36 -6.27 1.97
N ILE A 159 14.27 -5.92 0.69
CA ILE A 159 14.07 -6.86 -0.42
C ILE A 159 15.29 -7.79 -0.55
N GLU A 160 16.51 -7.24 -0.57
CA GLU A 160 17.76 -8.00 -0.65
C GLU A 160 17.91 -8.97 0.52
N LYS A 161 17.52 -8.57 1.73
CA LYS A 161 17.53 -9.44 2.92
C LYS A 161 16.41 -10.48 2.93
N GLY A 162 15.57 -10.54 1.92
CA GLY A 162 14.48 -11.49 1.83
C GLY A 162 13.42 -11.34 2.93
N LYS A 163 13.21 -10.12 3.47
CA LYS A 163 12.22 -9.89 4.51
C LYS A 163 10.81 -10.16 4.01
N ARG A 164 9.92 -10.60 4.88
CA ARG A 164 8.48 -10.79 4.60
C ARG A 164 7.70 -9.49 4.71
N SER A 165 8.17 -8.58 5.56
CA SER A 165 7.61 -7.24 5.72
C SER A 165 8.72 -6.23 6.00
N ILE A 166 8.55 -5.02 5.48
CA ILE A 166 9.47 -3.90 5.69
C ILE A 166 8.64 -2.73 6.16
N ALA A 167 8.81 -2.28 7.40
CA ALA A 167 8.14 -1.12 7.97
C ALA A 167 9.17 -0.05 8.32
N PHE A 168 8.94 1.18 7.92
CA PHE A 168 9.83 2.30 8.18
C PHE A 168 9.08 3.65 8.18
N PRO A 169 9.61 4.70 8.88
CA PRO A 169 10.74 4.63 9.81
C PRO A 169 10.40 3.84 11.07
N LEU A 170 11.40 3.24 11.70
CA LEU A 170 11.19 2.37 12.86
C LEU A 170 10.43 3.04 14.01
N PRO A 171 10.70 4.30 14.40
CA PRO A 171 9.95 4.94 15.48
C PRO A 171 8.44 5.01 15.19
N LEU A 172 8.07 5.41 13.97
CA LEU A 172 6.66 5.47 13.58
C LEU A 172 6.02 4.08 13.49
N ALA A 173 6.76 3.07 13.00
CA ALA A 173 6.30 1.70 12.95
C ALA A 173 6.01 1.13 14.35
N LEU A 174 6.86 1.43 15.35
CA LEU A 174 6.63 1.02 16.73
C LEU A 174 5.38 1.70 17.33
N ILE A 175 5.21 3.00 17.10
CA ILE A 175 4.02 3.73 17.54
C ILE A 175 2.76 3.14 16.90
N MET A 176 2.77 2.94 15.59
CA MET A 176 1.61 2.39 14.87
C MET A 176 1.31 0.94 15.27
N GLY A 177 2.33 0.14 15.58
CA GLY A 177 2.16 -1.20 16.12
C GLY A 177 1.48 -1.20 17.49
N TRP A 178 1.86 -0.27 18.36
CA TRP A 178 1.21 -0.09 19.65
C TRP A 178 -0.25 0.39 19.46
N VAL A 179 -0.49 1.39 18.62
CA VAL A 179 -1.84 1.89 18.29
C VAL A 179 -2.72 0.78 17.71
N ALA A 180 -2.17 -0.08 16.86
CA ALA A 180 -2.89 -1.20 16.28
C ALA A 180 -3.40 -2.20 17.35
N GLY A 181 -2.66 -2.37 18.45
CA GLY A 181 -3.02 -3.22 19.58
C GLY A 181 -4.05 -2.63 20.54
N LEU A 182 -4.40 -1.35 20.43
CA LEU A 182 -5.37 -0.73 21.32
C LEU A 182 -6.77 -1.32 21.11
N PRO A 183 -7.56 -1.51 22.18
CA PRO A 183 -9.00 -1.77 22.07
C PRO A 183 -9.70 -0.70 21.23
N ALA A 184 -10.71 -1.08 20.46
CA ALA A 184 -11.39 -0.17 19.53
C ALA A 184 -11.92 1.10 20.21
N PHE A 185 -12.56 0.96 21.35
CA PHE A 185 -13.14 2.11 22.10
C PHE A 185 -12.09 3.13 22.55
N LEU A 186 -10.89 2.66 22.95
CA LEU A 186 -9.80 3.58 23.32
C LEU A 186 -9.26 4.32 22.09
N TRP A 187 -9.15 3.63 20.97
CA TRP A 187 -8.72 4.28 19.74
C TRP A 187 -9.76 5.29 19.24
N GLU A 188 -11.05 4.99 19.33
CA GLU A 188 -12.12 5.91 18.94
C GLU A 188 -12.06 7.24 19.73
N ILE A 189 -11.79 7.17 21.03
CA ILE A 189 -11.58 8.36 21.86
C ILE A 189 -10.34 9.12 21.40
N LEU A 190 -9.17 8.47 21.39
CA LEU A 190 -7.90 9.10 21.02
C LEU A 190 -7.91 9.62 19.58
N GLY A 191 -8.46 8.82 18.66
CA GLY A 191 -8.55 9.18 17.24
C GLY A 191 -9.46 10.38 16.99
N SER A 192 -10.52 10.56 17.80
CA SER A 192 -11.39 11.71 17.67
C SER A 192 -10.70 13.03 18.04
N GLU A 193 -9.76 13.00 18.99
CA GLU A 193 -8.98 14.19 19.39
C GLU A 193 -7.99 14.64 18.32
N ILE A 194 -7.45 13.70 17.53
CA ILE A 194 -6.51 14.01 16.46
C ILE A 194 -7.19 14.17 15.09
N ALA A 195 -8.51 13.99 15.04
CA ALA A 195 -9.27 14.15 13.81
C ALA A 195 -9.17 15.61 13.29
N PRO A 196 -8.94 15.82 11.99
CA PRO A 196 -8.92 17.17 11.44
C PRO A 196 -10.29 17.85 11.62
N PRO A 197 -10.33 19.17 11.77
CA PRO A 197 -11.58 19.91 11.83
C PRO A 197 -12.40 19.65 10.54
N ARG A 198 -13.72 19.68 10.68
CA ARG A 198 -14.62 19.47 9.54
C ARG A 198 -14.28 20.44 8.41
N PRO A 199 -14.09 19.98 7.18
CA PRO A 199 -13.94 20.89 6.04
C PRO A 199 -15.17 21.81 5.99
N LYS A 200 -14.96 23.12 5.93
CA LYS A 200 -16.06 24.06 5.70
C LYS A 200 -16.64 23.72 4.32
N LYS A 201 -17.94 23.44 4.25
CA LYS A 201 -18.62 23.39 2.95
C LYS A 201 -18.35 24.72 2.26
N PRO A 202 -17.97 24.72 0.96
CA PRO A 202 -18.01 25.96 0.22
C PRO A 202 -19.44 26.51 0.35
N ASP A 203 -19.55 27.76 0.80
CA ASP A 203 -20.82 28.44 0.93
C ASP A 203 -21.57 28.26 -0.39
N GLY A 204 -22.80 27.79 -0.29
CA GLY A 204 -23.59 27.24 -1.39
C GLY A 204 -23.56 28.09 -2.65
N LYS A 205 -23.28 27.42 -3.75
CA LYS A 205 -23.79 27.74 -5.10
C LYS A 205 -24.45 26.49 -5.64
#